data_bbb07c351675ca9e20fafba5c60d90ef
#
_entry.id   bbb07c351675ca9e20fafba5c60d90ef
#
_cell.length_a   1.000
_cell.length_b   1.000
_cell.length_c   1.000
_cell.angle_alpha   90.00
_cell.angle_beta   90.00
_cell.angle_gamma   90.00
#
_symmetry.space_group_name_H-M   'P 1'
#
loop_
_entity.id
_entity.type
_entity.pdbx_description
1 polymer ?
#
loop_
_entity_poly.entity_id
_entity_poly.type
_entity_poly.pdbx_seq_one_letter_code
_entity_poly.pdbx_strand_id
1 'polypeptide(L)'
;MRADGTRVKGLSPIVQALPYIMPHRYDAQNWANDYVDEDIMRNYIRRKRREGLSVTHMSVLVAAYYKAALENPKVNNFIMNRKVYQRNHFCFSFVILKTRADGTPDETTLKIFLDPADTVFSISEKIKEHIDRNLVAVHNNNTDKFANLAFSIPGFARIVFWLAYHLDQHNLLPGKIIELSPFHTSLFITNLASINTNYIFHHCYEFGTTSVFVCMGKPVPDPMAP
;
A
#
# COMPACT_ATOMS: atom_id res chain seq x y z
N MET A 1 10.15 10.38 -18.74
CA MET A 1 10.44 10.35 -17.29
C MET A 1 9.23 9.70 -16.62
N ARG A 2 9.43 8.83 -15.64
CA ARG A 2 8.32 8.17 -14.94
C ARG A 2 7.68 9.14 -13.96
N ALA A 3 6.36 9.11 -13.81
CA ALA A 3 5.64 10.09 -12.96
C ALA A 3 5.89 9.87 -11.46
N ASP A 4 6.04 8.62 -11.02
CA ASP A 4 6.16 8.23 -9.60
C ASP A 4 7.60 7.98 -9.15
N GLY A 5 8.61 8.09 -10.05
CA GLY A 5 9.99 7.82 -9.65
C GLY A 5 11.06 8.33 -10.60
N THR A 6 12.22 8.57 -10.03
CA THR A 6 13.45 8.98 -10.75
C THR A 6 14.42 7.81 -10.82
N ARG A 7 14.94 7.51 -12.00
CA ARG A 7 15.87 6.40 -12.20
C ARG A 7 17.16 6.60 -11.39
N VAL A 8 17.53 5.61 -10.61
CA VAL A 8 18.78 5.58 -9.87
C VAL A 8 19.93 5.19 -10.83
N LYS A 9 21.00 5.97 -10.81
CA LYS A 9 22.22 5.74 -11.61
C LYS A 9 23.39 5.39 -10.68
N GLY A 10 24.47 4.81 -11.24
CA GLY A 10 25.70 4.52 -10.49
C GLY A 10 25.58 3.36 -9.50
N LEU A 11 24.61 2.48 -9.68
CA LEU A 11 24.49 1.26 -8.88
C LEU A 11 25.64 0.29 -9.18
N SER A 12 26.05 -0.49 -8.17
CA SER A 12 27.05 -1.54 -8.37
C SER A 12 26.56 -2.60 -9.37
N PRO A 13 27.47 -3.28 -10.09
CA PRO A 13 27.11 -4.28 -11.10
C PRO A 13 26.18 -5.36 -10.57
N ILE A 14 26.42 -5.84 -9.35
CA ILE A 14 25.57 -6.88 -8.74
C ILE A 14 24.14 -6.39 -8.54
N VAL A 15 23.94 -5.17 -8.04
CA VAL A 15 22.59 -4.60 -7.85
C VAL A 15 21.88 -4.40 -9.19
N GLN A 16 22.62 -4.06 -10.25
CA GLN A 16 22.06 -3.97 -11.60
C GLN A 16 21.70 -5.34 -12.18
N ALA A 17 22.40 -6.41 -11.79
CA ALA A 17 22.14 -7.77 -12.25
C ALA A 17 20.91 -8.42 -11.56
N LEU A 18 20.63 -8.09 -10.29
CA LEU A 18 19.56 -8.71 -9.52
C LEU A 18 18.20 -8.77 -10.24
N PRO A 19 17.69 -7.71 -10.90
CA PRO A 19 16.42 -7.76 -11.62
C PRO A 19 16.41 -8.65 -12.88
N TYR A 20 17.56 -9.11 -13.32
CA TYR A 20 17.68 -10.11 -14.41
C TYR A 20 17.72 -11.53 -13.87
N ILE A 21 18.29 -11.73 -12.67
CA ILE A 21 18.38 -13.01 -11.99
C ILE A 21 17.03 -13.35 -11.34
N MET A 22 16.34 -12.34 -10.78
CA MET A 22 15.02 -12.45 -10.18
C MET A 22 14.03 -11.59 -10.98
N PRO A 23 13.50 -12.09 -12.11
CA PRO A 23 12.71 -11.29 -13.04
C PRO A 23 11.30 -10.98 -12.55
N HIS A 24 10.77 -11.77 -11.65
CA HIS A 24 9.42 -11.63 -11.08
C HIS A 24 9.49 -11.16 -9.63
N ARG A 25 8.45 -10.47 -9.17
CA ARG A 25 8.38 -9.97 -7.80
C ARG A 25 8.38 -11.09 -6.76
N TYR A 26 7.70 -12.20 -7.05
CA TYR A 26 7.66 -13.35 -6.15
C TYR A 26 9.03 -14.03 -5.98
N ASP A 27 9.93 -13.93 -6.95
CA ASP A 27 11.31 -14.45 -6.83
C ASP A 27 12.14 -13.62 -5.84
N ALA A 28 11.82 -12.34 -5.69
CA ALA A 28 12.60 -11.37 -4.93
C ALA A 28 11.96 -11.01 -3.57
N GLN A 29 10.91 -11.71 -3.15
CA GLN A 29 10.24 -11.44 -1.90
C GLN A 29 10.99 -12.01 -0.71
N ASN A 30 11.15 -11.19 0.33
CA ASN A 30 11.61 -11.62 1.63
C ASN A 30 10.47 -11.50 2.63
N TRP A 31 10.23 -12.56 3.37
CA TRP A 31 9.20 -12.62 4.40
C TRP A 31 9.82 -12.39 5.77
N ALA A 32 9.25 -11.49 6.53
CA ALA A 32 9.61 -11.27 7.91
C ALA A 32 8.36 -11.07 8.76
N ASN A 33 8.38 -11.57 9.97
CA ASN A 33 7.38 -11.26 10.98
C ASN A 33 8.07 -10.70 12.22
N ASP A 34 7.39 -9.81 12.90
CA ASP A 34 7.84 -9.22 14.14
C ASP A 34 6.64 -9.00 15.07
N TYR A 35 6.90 -8.93 16.36
CA TYR A 35 5.88 -8.72 17.37
C TYR A 35 6.09 -7.36 18.04
N VAL A 36 5.00 -6.64 18.19
CA VAL A 36 4.98 -5.35 18.87
C VAL A 36 4.23 -5.52 20.18
N ASP A 37 4.79 -5.00 21.26
CA ASP A 37 4.14 -5.00 22.56
C ASP A 37 2.84 -4.18 22.49
N GLU A 38 1.72 -4.91 22.57
CA GLU A 38 0.38 -4.33 22.47
C GLU A 38 0.07 -3.41 23.62
N ASP A 39 0.57 -3.68 24.84
CA ASP A 39 0.27 -2.86 26.01
C ASP A 39 0.96 -1.49 25.91
N ILE A 40 2.19 -1.44 25.42
CA ILE A 40 2.90 -0.18 25.16
C ILE A 40 2.14 0.64 24.12
N MET A 41 1.76 0.02 22.99
CA MET A 41 1.05 0.70 21.91
C MET A 41 -0.34 1.16 22.36
N ARG A 42 -1.11 0.30 23.03
CA ARG A 42 -2.44 0.61 23.56
C ARG A 42 -2.41 1.75 24.58
N ASN A 43 -1.44 1.73 25.48
CA ASN A 43 -1.28 2.79 26.48
C ASN A 43 -0.93 4.13 25.83
N TYR A 44 -0.07 4.12 24.80
CA TYR A 44 0.23 5.31 24.02
C TYR A 44 -1.04 5.85 23.32
N ILE A 45 -1.78 5.00 22.63
CA ILE A 45 -3.02 5.38 21.92
C ILE A 45 -4.06 5.94 22.91
N ARG A 46 -4.27 5.26 24.06
CA ARG A 46 -5.22 5.73 25.09
C ARG A 46 -4.83 7.09 25.66
N ARG A 47 -3.55 7.31 25.92
CA ARG A 47 -3.04 8.59 26.40
C ARG A 47 -3.33 9.69 25.38
N LYS A 48 -3.00 9.47 24.11
CA LYS A 48 -3.23 10.46 23.04
C LYS A 48 -4.72 10.75 22.83
N ARG A 49 -5.57 9.77 22.93
CA ARG A 49 -7.04 9.97 22.88
C ARG A 49 -7.56 10.85 24.03
N ARG A 50 -7.01 10.70 25.24
CA ARG A 50 -7.36 11.60 26.37
C ARG A 50 -6.91 13.04 26.14
N GLU A 51 -5.86 13.25 25.36
CA GLU A 51 -5.37 14.55 24.92
C GLU A 51 -6.20 15.12 23.72
N GLY A 52 -7.27 14.43 23.31
CA GLY A 52 -8.11 14.81 22.16
C GLY A 52 -7.52 14.48 20.79
N LEU A 53 -6.41 13.74 20.74
CA LEU A 53 -5.74 13.37 19.50
C LEU A 53 -6.18 11.97 19.03
N SER A 54 -6.60 11.88 17.77
CA SER A 54 -6.94 10.59 17.16
C SER A 54 -5.67 9.87 16.74
N VAL A 55 -5.47 8.66 17.25
CA VAL A 55 -4.36 7.76 16.86
C VAL A 55 -4.87 6.34 16.80
N THR A 56 -4.43 5.59 15.81
CA THR A 56 -4.76 4.17 15.61
C THR A 56 -3.48 3.34 15.48
N HIS A 57 -3.58 2.02 15.69
CA HIS A 57 -2.44 1.11 15.44
C HIS A 57 -1.90 1.26 14.02
N MET A 58 -2.79 1.33 13.03
CA MET A 58 -2.41 1.50 11.63
C MET A 58 -1.67 2.82 11.40
N SER A 59 -2.14 3.95 11.98
CA SER A 59 -1.45 5.23 11.82
C SER A 59 -0.06 5.23 12.46
N VAL A 60 0.14 4.52 13.57
CA VAL A 60 1.45 4.36 14.20
C VAL A 60 2.41 3.58 13.31
N LEU A 61 1.96 2.44 12.74
CA LEU A 61 2.80 1.63 11.85
C LEU A 61 3.14 2.37 10.55
N VAL A 62 2.16 3.05 9.95
CA VAL A 62 2.40 3.88 8.75
C VAL A 62 3.39 4.99 9.05
N ALA A 63 3.25 5.69 10.19
CA ALA A 63 4.15 6.75 10.59
C ALA A 63 5.57 6.24 10.87
N ALA A 64 5.71 5.07 11.50
CA ALA A 64 7.01 4.44 11.75
C ALA A 64 7.73 4.08 10.45
N TYR A 65 7.02 3.43 9.50
CA TYR A 65 7.60 3.11 8.21
C TYR A 65 7.90 4.37 7.38
N TYR A 66 7.02 5.37 7.44
CA TYR A 66 7.27 6.66 6.79
C TYR A 66 8.54 7.33 7.31
N LYS A 67 8.72 7.37 8.64
CA LYS A 67 9.94 7.90 9.26
C LYS A 67 11.18 7.11 8.80
N ALA A 68 11.11 5.79 8.82
CA ALA A 68 12.20 4.94 8.32
C ALA A 68 12.54 5.23 6.83
N ALA A 69 11.54 5.49 6.00
CA ALA A 69 11.72 5.84 4.60
C ALA A 69 12.32 7.25 4.40
N LEU A 70 12.03 8.20 5.28
CA LEU A 70 12.66 9.53 5.27
C LEU A 70 14.14 9.45 5.67
N GLU A 71 14.46 8.66 6.69
CA GLU A 71 15.84 8.45 7.17
C GLU A 71 16.65 7.58 6.20
N ASN A 72 16.01 6.64 5.53
CA ASN A 72 16.62 5.70 4.60
C ASN A 72 15.86 5.67 3.27
N PRO A 73 16.01 6.67 2.39
CA PRO A 73 15.22 6.78 1.15
C PRO A 73 15.28 5.55 0.23
N LYS A 74 16.32 4.73 0.37
CA LYS A 74 16.47 3.49 -0.43
C LYS A 74 15.38 2.45 -0.14
N VAL A 75 14.77 2.44 1.04
CA VAL A 75 13.66 1.51 1.36
C VAL A 75 12.38 1.84 0.60
N ASN A 76 12.30 3.06 0.03
CA ASN A 76 11.19 3.49 -0.83
C ASN A 76 11.53 3.37 -2.33
N ASN A 77 12.60 2.68 -2.69
CA ASN A 77 12.92 2.37 -4.07
C ASN A 77 12.00 1.26 -4.59
N PHE A 78 11.83 1.24 -5.91
CA PHE A 78 11.12 0.16 -6.60
C PHE A 78 11.85 -0.22 -7.89
N ILE A 79 11.50 -1.39 -8.41
CA ILE A 79 12.03 -1.87 -9.69
C ILE A 79 10.91 -1.83 -10.73
N MET A 80 11.23 -1.27 -11.91
CA MET A 80 10.36 -1.29 -13.07
C MET A 80 11.18 -1.51 -14.31
N ASN A 81 10.78 -2.47 -15.13
CA ASN A 81 11.50 -2.88 -16.33
C ASN A 81 13.00 -3.08 -16.06
N ARG A 82 13.33 -3.85 -15.03
CA ARG A 82 14.70 -4.20 -14.60
C ARG A 82 15.59 -2.99 -14.25
N LYS A 83 14.99 -1.86 -13.93
CA LYS A 83 15.68 -0.64 -13.52
C LYS A 83 15.19 -0.20 -12.15
N VAL A 84 16.13 0.26 -11.32
CA VAL A 84 15.81 0.78 -10.00
C VAL A 84 15.41 2.24 -10.10
N TYR A 85 14.33 2.59 -9.46
CA TYR A 85 13.81 3.95 -9.33
C TYR A 85 13.71 4.32 -7.85
N GLN A 86 14.09 5.53 -7.53
CA GLN A 86 13.76 6.18 -6.26
C GLN A 86 12.40 6.84 -6.43
N ARG A 87 11.47 6.54 -5.53
CA ARG A 87 10.13 7.14 -5.56
C ARG A 87 10.21 8.64 -5.24
N ASN A 88 9.41 9.43 -5.96
CA ASN A 88 9.39 10.89 -5.81
C ASN A 88 8.55 11.37 -4.62
N HIS A 89 7.72 10.50 -4.04
CA HIS A 89 6.78 10.78 -2.95
C HIS A 89 6.66 9.57 -2.05
N PHE A 90 5.98 9.71 -0.93
CA PHE A 90 5.53 8.59 -0.13
C PHE A 90 4.00 8.50 -0.17
N CYS A 91 3.50 7.34 -0.46
CA CYS A 91 2.07 7.04 -0.38
C CYS A 91 1.86 5.62 0.13
N PHE A 92 0.72 5.38 0.74
CA PHE A 92 0.35 4.05 1.17
C PHE A 92 -1.08 3.73 0.75
N SER A 93 -1.34 2.44 0.54
CA SER A 93 -2.65 1.93 0.17
C SER A 93 -3.14 0.93 1.20
N PHE A 94 -4.44 0.89 1.43
CA PHE A 94 -5.09 -0.08 2.30
C PHE A 94 -6.52 -0.36 1.83
N VAL A 95 -7.05 -1.50 2.27
CA VAL A 95 -8.41 -1.94 1.93
C VAL A 95 -9.35 -1.60 3.08
N ILE A 96 -10.52 -1.10 2.74
CA ILE A 96 -11.65 -0.98 3.66
C ILE A 96 -12.79 -1.90 3.22
N LEU A 97 -13.45 -2.50 4.19
CA LEU A 97 -14.68 -3.26 3.97
C LEU A 97 -15.88 -2.32 4.11
N LYS A 98 -16.76 -2.38 3.15
CA LYS A 98 -18.05 -1.68 3.13
C LYS A 98 -19.17 -2.69 3.09
N THR A 99 -20.36 -2.25 3.40
CA THR A 99 -21.59 -3.02 3.18
C THR A 99 -22.38 -2.31 2.10
N ARG A 100 -22.70 -3.00 1.03
CA ARG A 100 -23.60 -2.50 -0.02
C ARG A 100 -25.03 -2.36 0.50
N ALA A 101 -25.86 -1.62 -0.24
CA ALA A 101 -27.27 -1.43 0.12
C ALA A 101 -28.06 -2.75 0.17
N ASP A 102 -27.62 -3.79 -0.54
CA ASP A 102 -28.19 -5.13 -0.53
C ASP A 102 -27.66 -6.03 0.62
N GLY A 103 -26.82 -5.47 1.51
CA GLY A 103 -26.22 -6.19 2.64
C GLY A 103 -24.96 -6.99 2.29
N THR A 104 -24.56 -7.03 1.02
CA THR A 104 -23.35 -7.75 0.62
C THR A 104 -22.07 -6.98 0.98
N PRO A 105 -20.98 -7.69 1.36
CA PRO A 105 -19.70 -7.03 1.59
C PRO A 105 -19.11 -6.52 0.29
N ASP A 106 -18.47 -5.37 0.37
CA ASP A 106 -17.74 -4.73 -0.73
C ASP A 106 -16.39 -4.25 -0.25
N GLU A 107 -15.39 -4.34 -1.10
CA GLU A 107 -14.03 -3.93 -0.79
C GLU A 107 -13.64 -2.70 -1.62
N THR A 108 -13.05 -1.73 -0.95
CA THR A 108 -12.52 -0.56 -1.63
C THR A 108 -11.09 -0.32 -1.17
N THR A 109 -10.20 -0.15 -2.14
CA THR A 109 -8.81 0.22 -1.84
C THR A 109 -8.66 1.73 -1.85
N LEU A 110 -8.11 2.26 -0.79
CA LEU A 110 -7.78 3.68 -0.63
C LEU A 110 -6.29 3.89 -0.76
N LYS A 111 -5.88 5.03 -1.34
CA LYS A 111 -4.50 5.45 -1.46
C LYS A 111 -4.36 6.85 -0.90
N ILE A 112 -3.39 7.04 0.00
CA ILE A 112 -3.13 8.31 0.69
C ILE A 112 -1.68 8.71 0.43
N PHE A 113 -1.48 9.97 0.05
CA PHE A 113 -0.17 10.58 -0.09
C PHE A 113 0.22 11.29 1.21
N LEU A 114 1.48 11.16 1.60
CA LEU A 114 2.04 11.83 2.76
C LEU A 114 3.00 12.94 2.34
N ASP A 115 2.92 14.04 3.07
CA ASP A 115 3.78 15.20 2.94
C ASP A 115 4.92 15.15 3.95
N PRO A 116 6.08 15.79 3.69
CA PRO A 116 7.21 15.79 4.63
C PRO A 116 6.91 16.29 6.04
N ALA A 117 5.87 17.10 6.20
CA ALA A 117 5.40 17.61 7.50
C ALA A 117 4.41 16.71 8.23
N ASP A 118 4.01 15.58 7.63
CA ASP A 118 3.02 14.69 8.24
C ASP A 118 3.56 14.02 9.51
N THR A 119 2.71 14.04 10.51
CA THR A 119 2.91 13.40 11.81
C THR A 119 1.97 12.20 11.98
N VAL A 120 2.17 11.39 13.01
CA VAL A 120 1.23 10.28 13.33
C VAL A 120 -0.21 10.77 13.49
N PHE A 121 -0.40 12.02 13.93
CA PHE A 121 -1.72 12.61 14.13
C PHE A 121 -2.36 12.98 12.79
N SER A 122 -1.66 13.73 11.94
CA SER A 122 -2.18 14.10 10.61
C SER A 122 -2.39 12.88 9.72
N ILE A 123 -1.53 11.85 9.82
CA ILE A 123 -1.74 10.57 9.15
C ILE A 123 -3.04 9.91 9.61
N SER A 124 -3.30 9.92 10.93
CA SER A 124 -4.54 9.34 11.48
C SER A 124 -5.78 10.11 11.01
N GLU A 125 -5.71 11.43 10.95
CA GLU A 125 -6.77 12.27 10.42
C GLU A 125 -7.01 12.04 8.93
N LYS A 126 -5.96 11.99 8.11
CA LYS A 126 -6.04 11.65 6.68
C LYS A 126 -6.70 10.28 6.47
N ILE A 127 -6.31 9.26 7.24
CA ILE A 127 -6.92 7.93 7.19
C ILE A 127 -8.41 8.01 7.48
N LYS A 128 -8.80 8.66 8.59
CA LYS A 128 -10.20 8.80 8.98
C LYS A 128 -11.01 9.54 7.92
N GLU A 129 -10.52 10.66 7.44
CA GLU A 129 -11.20 11.47 6.42
C GLU A 129 -11.42 10.68 5.12
N HIS A 130 -10.42 9.92 4.66
CA HIS A 130 -10.54 9.08 3.48
C HIS A 130 -11.55 7.93 3.70
N ILE A 131 -11.57 7.32 4.87
CA ILE A 131 -12.55 6.29 5.22
C ILE A 131 -13.96 6.90 5.23
N ASP A 132 -14.17 8.01 5.96
CA ASP A 132 -15.48 8.65 6.12
C ASP A 132 -16.06 9.07 4.76
N ARG A 133 -15.25 9.68 3.90
CA ARG A 133 -15.66 10.06 2.54
C ARG A 133 -16.09 8.85 1.70
N ASN A 134 -15.39 7.75 1.82
CA ASN A 134 -15.64 6.56 0.99
C ASN A 134 -16.73 5.64 1.56
N LEU A 135 -17.03 5.71 2.85
CA LEU A 135 -18.18 5.02 3.43
C LEU A 135 -19.51 5.66 2.99
N VAL A 136 -19.53 6.99 2.83
CA VAL A 136 -20.74 7.76 2.43
C VAL A 136 -20.95 7.76 0.91
N ALA A 137 -19.89 7.58 0.11
CA ALA A 137 -19.98 7.59 -1.34
C ALA A 137 -20.79 6.39 -1.84
N VAL A 138 -22.04 6.64 -2.20
CA VAL A 138 -22.90 5.68 -2.91
C VAL A 138 -22.26 5.38 -4.28
N HIS A 139 -22.05 4.10 -4.56
CA HIS A 139 -21.45 3.64 -5.81
C HIS A 139 -22.24 4.08 -7.05
N ASN A 140 -21.72 5.04 -7.75
CA ASN A 140 -22.04 5.28 -9.16
C ASN A 140 -20.78 5.83 -9.86
N ASN A 141 -19.64 5.17 -9.64
CA ASN A 141 -18.36 5.61 -10.21
C ASN A 141 -18.24 5.15 -11.67
N ASN A 142 -17.76 6.06 -12.53
CA ASN A 142 -17.40 5.74 -13.91
C ASN A 142 -16.39 4.59 -14.00
N THR A 143 -15.59 4.39 -12.93
CA THR A 143 -14.66 3.26 -12.79
C THR A 143 -15.38 1.92 -12.76
N ASP A 144 -16.49 1.81 -12.01
CA ASP A 144 -17.27 0.57 -11.93
C ASP A 144 -17.96 0.27 -13.26
N LYS A 145 -18.45 1.30 -13.94
CA LYS A 145 -19.06 1.15 -15.28
C LYS A 145 -18.01 0.69 -16.29
N PHE A 146 -16.80 1.26 -16.24
CA PHE A 146 -15.70 0.84 -17.12
C PHE A 146 -15.25 -0.59 -16.80
N ALA A 147 -15.12 -0.94 -15.52
CA ALA A 147 -14.78 -2.29 -15.09
C ALA A 147 -15.84 -3.29 -15.55
N ASN A 148 -17.12 -3.00 -15.32
CA ASN A 148 -18.23 -3.84 -15.77
C ASN A 148 -18.21 -4.02 -17.30
N LEU A 149 -17.99 -2.96 -18.07
CA LEU A 149 -17.85 -3.05 -19.51
C LEU A 149 -16.65 -3.90 -19.93
N ALA A 150 -15.51 -3.70 -19.26
CA ALA A 150 -14.28 -4.45 -19.56
C ALA A 150 -14.45 -5.95 -19.31
N PHE A 151 -15.14 -6.32 -18.22
CA PHE A 151 -15.39 -7.73 -17.90
C PHE A 151 -16.60 -8.34 -18.63
N SER A 152 -17.51 -7.52 -19.18
CA SER A 152 -18.66 -8.01 -19.97
C SER A 152 -18.26 -8.52 -21.36
N ILE A 153 -17.14 -8.06 -21.89
CA ILE A 153 -16.68 -8.47 -23.22
C ILE A 153 -15.58 -9.53 -23.08
N PRO A 154 -15.78 -10.78 -23.53
CA PRO A 154 -14.78 -11.82 -23.43
C PRO A 154 -13.43 -11.40 -24.03
N GLY A 155 -12.35 -11.53 -23.26
CA GLY A 155 -10.99 -11.18 -23.67
C GLY A 155 -10.63 -9.68 -23.61
N PHE A 156 -11.59 -8.77 -23.52
CA PHE A 156 -11.30 -7.33 -23.49
C PHE A 156 -10.52 -6.91 -22.24
N ALA A 157 -10.91 -7.40 -21.06
CA ALA A 157 -10.16 -7.17 -19.83
C ALA A 157 -8.69 -7.60 -19.95
N ARG A 158 -8.43 -8.77 -20.60
CA ARG A 158 -7.07 -9.26 -20.84
C ARG A 158 -6.25 -8.27 -21.66
N ILE A 159 -6.84 -7.69 -22.71
CA ILE A 159 -6.16 -6.71 -23.56
C ILE A 159 -5.88 -5.43 -22.79
N VAL A 160 -6.85 -4.93 -22.00
CA VAL A 160 -6.70 -3.71 -21.20
C VAL A 160 -5.58 -3.87 -20.16
N PHE A 161 -5.58 -4.97 -19.40
CA PHE A 161 -4.55 -5.21 -18.40
C PHE A 161 -3.18 -5.49 -19.04
N TRP A 162 -3.14 -6.22 -20.15
CA TRP A 162 -1.91 -6.43 -20.91
C TRP A 162 -1.32 -5.09 -21.38
N LEU A 163 -2.14 -4.23 -21.98
CA LEU A 163 -1.73 -2.91 -22.44
C LEU A 163 -1.25 -2.03 -21.26
N ALA A 164 -2.02 -1.97 -20.17
CA ALA A 164 -1.66 -1.21 -18.99
C ALA A 164 -0.31 -1.66 -18.41
N TYR A 165 -0.09 -2.98 -18.32
CA TYR A 165 1.18 -3.55 -17.87
C TYR A 165 2.35 -3.13 -18.76
N HIS A 166 2.21 -3.24 -20.09
CA HIS A 166 3.27 -2.88 -21.02
C HIS A 166 3.55 -1.38 -21.03
N LEU A 167 2.51 -0.54 -20.99
CA LEU A 167 2.68 0.90 -20.87
C LEU A 167 3.42 1.28 -19.58
N ASP A 168 3.09 0.61 -18.47
CA ASP A 168 3.76 0.85 -17.20
C ASP A 168 5.25 0.45 -17.25
N GLN A 169 5.56 -0.74 -17.79
CA GLN A 169 6.94 -1.21 -17.97
C GLN A 169 7.79 -0.24 -18.82
N HIS A 170 7.19 0.40 -19.81
CA HIS A 170 7.86 1.34 -20.69
C HIS A 170 7.79 2.80 -20.25
N ASN A 171 7.25 3.09 -19.05
CA ASN A 171 7.04 4.44 -18.50
C ASN A 171 6.12 5.30 -19.36
N LEU A 172 5.17 4.69 -20.04
CA LEU A 172 4.17 5.34 -20.90
C LEU A 172 2.78 5.41 -20.26
N LEU A 173 2.62 4.79 -19.09
CA LEU A 173 1.36 4.85 -18.35
C LEU A 173 1.12 6.29 -17.88
N PRO A 174 -0.05 6.88 -18.16
CA PRO A 174 -0.36 8.25 -17.75
C PRO A 174 -0.22 8.45 -16.23
N GLY A 175 0.39 9.56 -15.83
CA GLY A 175 0.64 9.87 -14.42
C GLY A 175 -0.62 9.84 -13.54
N LYS A 176 -1.76 10.29 -14.07
CA LYS A 176 -3.05 10.22 -13.36
C LYS A 176 -3.50 8.78 -13.07
N ILE A 177 -3.20 7.83 -13.97
CA ILE A 177 -3.51 6.42 -13.73
C ILE A 177 -2.58 5.87 -12.64
N ILE A 178 -1.31 6.21 -12.66
CA ILE A 178 -0.35 5.84 -11.62
C ILE A 178 -0.77 6.42 -10.27
N GLU A 179 -1.21 7.67 -10.23
CA GLU A 179 -1.69 8.35 -9.03
C GLU A 179 -2.91 7.66 -8.43
N LEU A 180 -3.89 7.31 -9.24
CA LEU A 180 -5.12 6.63 -8.80
C LEU A 180 -4.92 5.15 -8.50
N SER A 181 -3.94 4.50 -9.11
CA SER A 181 -3.69 3.08 -8.95
C SER A 181 -3.20 2.74 -7.54
N PRO A 182 -3.88 1.86 -6.80
CA PRO A 182 -3.45 1.43 -5.48
C PRO A 182 -2.20 0.55 -5.51
N PHE A 183 -1.84 0.03 -6.68
CA PHE A 183 -0.68 -0.84 -6.90
C PHE A 183 0.63 -0.05 -7.09
N HIS A 184 0.54 1.28 -7.25
CA HIS A 184 1.70 2.17 -7.37
C HIS A 184 1.91 2.94 -6.06
N THR A 185 2.34 2.23 -5.03
CA THR A 185 2.42 2.75 -3.66
C THR A 185 3.75 2.36 -2.99
N SER A 186 4.16 3.13 -2.00
CA SER A 186 5.35 2.84 -1.18
C SER A 186 5.11 1.67 -0.24
N LEU A 187 3.91 1.62 0.31
CA LEU A 187 3.47 0.66 1.31
C LEU A 187 2.04 0.25 1.01
N PHE A 188 1.77 -1.04 0.97
CA PHE A 188 0.42 -1.57 1.07
C PHE A 188 0.23 -2.17 2.47
N ILE A 189 -0.83 -1.78 3.19
CA ILE A 189 -1.10 -2.26 4.54
C ILE A 189 -2.50 -2.84 4.64
N THR A 190 -2.61 -4.02 5.22
CA THR A 190 -3.90 -4.64 5.56
C THR A 190 -4.02 -4.85 7.05
N ASN A 191 -5.21 -4.59 7.59
CA ASN A 191 -5.50 -4.70 9.01
C ASN A 191 -6.44 -5.89 9.28
N LEU A 192 -5.88 -7.07 9.40
CA LEU A 192 -6.62 -8.29 9.72
C LEU A 192 -7.03 -8.36 11.20
N ALA A 193 -6.40 -7.56 12.06
CA ALA A 193 -6.83 -7.43 13.45
C ALA A 193 -8.26 -6.88 13.56
N SER A 194 -8.69 -6.06 12.60
CA SER A 194 -10.05 -5.49 12.57
C SER A 194 -11.14 -6.55 12.40
N ILE A 195 -10.81 -7.68 11.81
CA ILE A 195 -11.69 -8.84 11.62
C ILE A 195 -11.30 -10.04 12.52
N ASN A 196 -10.51 -9.76 13.56
CA ASN A 196 -10.04 -10.74 14.54
C ASN A 196 -9.28 -11.94 13.93
N THR A 197 -8.49 -11.69 12.88
CA THR A 197 -7.72 -12.71 12.16
C THR A 197 -6.23 -12.53 12.41
N ASN A 198 -5.47 -13.64 12.39
CA ASN A 198 -4.01 -13.62 12.48
C ASN A 198 -3.40 -12.94 11.25
N TYR A 199 -2.13 -12.50 11.35
CA TYR A 199 -1.42 -12.03 10.17
C TYR A 199 -1.22 -13.17 9.16
N ILE A 200 -1.03 -12.79 7.91
CA ILE A 200 -0.68 -13.70 6.82
C ILE A 200 0.53 -13.11 6.08
N PHE A 201 1.29 -13.95 5.42
CA PHE A 201 2.26 -13.51 4.43
C PHE A 201 1.52 -13.21 3.13
N HIS A 202 1.63 -11.98 2.67
CA HIS A 202 0.94 -11.51 1.48
C HIS A 202 1.93 -11.13 0.39
N HIS A 203 1.65 -11.50 -0.86
CA HIS A 203 2.49 -11.11 -1.99
C HIS A 203 2.39 -9.62 -2.30
N CYS A 204 3.49 -9.02 -2.78
CA CYS A 204 3.39 -7.82 -3.58
C CYS A 204 2.82 -8.17 -4.96
N TYR A 205 1.97 -7.30 -5.48
CA TYR A 205 1.38 -7.50 -6.82
C TYR A 205 2.44 -7.38 -7.91
N GLU A 206 2.33 -8.21 -8.96
CA GLU A 206 3.25 -8.14 -10.10
C GLU A 206 3.05 -6.83 -10.89
N PHE A 207 1.80 -6.36 -10.99
CA PHE A 207 1.47 -5.05 -11.57
C PHE A 207 1.74 -3.92 -10.58
N GLY A 208 2.32 -2.82 -11.07
CA GLY A 208 2.59 -1.62 -10.28
C GLY A 208 3.99 -1.60 -9.64
N THR A 209 4.14 -0.79 -8.61
CA THR A 209 5.45 -0.48 -7.99
C THR A 209 5.49 -0.68 -6.47
N THR A 210 4.48 -1.32 -5.90
CA THR A 210 4.46 -1.63 -4.46
C THR A 210 5.66 -2.50 -4.08
N SER A 211 6.49 -2.03 -3.15
CA SER A 211 7.70 -2.74 -2.74
C SER A 211 7.57 -3.39 -1.36
N VAL A 212 6.64 -2.91 -0.54
CA VAL A 212 6.41 -3.40 0.82
C VAL A 212 4.94 -3.64 1.04
N PHE A 213 4.62 -4.83 1.58
CA PHE A 213 3.29 -5.19 2.02
C PHE A 213 3.33 -5.55 3.51
N VAL A 214 2.55 -4.84 4.32
CA VAL A 214 2.44 -5.08 5.76
C VAL A 214 1.07 -5.66 6.09
N CYS A 215 1.05 -6.74 6.84
CA CYS A 215 -0.14 -7.37 7.33
C CYS A 215 -0.19 -7.30 8.86
N MET A 216 -1.16 -6.56 9.41
CA MET A 216 -1.38 -6.48 10.84
C MET A 216 -2.30 -7.61 11.28
N GLY A 217 -1.79 -8.52 12.13
CA GLY A 217 -2.59 -9.55 12.77
C GLY A 217 -3.22 -9.08 14.09
N LYS A 218 -4.18 -9.87 14.59
CA LYS A 218 -4.74 -9.67 15.92
C LYS A 218 -3.68 -9.87 17.01
N PRO A 219 -3.86 -9.29 18.20
CA PRO A 219 -3.03 -9.60 19.36
C PRO A 219 -3.03 -11.11 19.66
N VAL A 220 -1.85 -11.64 19.92
CA VAL A 220 -1.65 -13.04 20.35
C VAL A 220 -0.93 -13.04 21.68
N PRO A 221 -1.11 -14.08 22.51
CA PRO A 221 -0.30 -14.25 23.70
C PRO A 221 1.19 -14.20 23.34
N ASP A 222 2.00 -13.62 24.21
CA ASP A 222 3.44 -13.60 24.00
C ASP A 222 3.95 -15.06 23.91
N PRO A 223 4.52 -15.47 22.77
CA PRO A 223 5.02 -16.83 22.62
C PRO A 223 6.22 -17.12 23.52
N MET A 224 6.85 -16.09 24.13
CA MET A 224 7.96 -16.18 25.05
C MET A 224 7.54 -15.94 26.50
N ALA A 225 6.26 -15.64 26.76
CA ALA A 225 5.76 -15.53 28.14
C ALA A 225 5.77 -16.89 28.83
N PRO A 226 6.22 -16.96 30.11
CA PRO A 226 6.26 -18.20 30.87
C PRO A 226 4.86 -18.78 31.14
#